data_5b29f06f8ba7ecba049e8a562fbba93c
#
_entry.id   5b29f06f8ba7ecba049e8a562fbba93c
#
_cell.length_a   1.000
_cell.length_b   1.000
_cell.length_c   1.000
_cell.angle_alpha   90.00
_cell.angle_beta   90.00
_cell.angle_gamma   90.00
#
_symmetry.space_group_name_H-M   'P 1'
#
loop_
_entity.id
_entity.type
_entity.pdbx_description
1 polymer ?
#
loop_
_entity_poly.entity_id
_entity_poly.type
_entity_poly.pdbx_seq_one_letter_code
_entity_poly.pdbx_strand_id
1 'polypeptide(L)'
;MLPNTRTQVKQEAKEYLRASYWPAVATAVVLVLVTGGMTAGSGGVEINYTFNGSSSFYLLQRLMPAAASLSGVVLLLKIFVMMPLEAGCRSWFLHRLDNSEGSDLQDVFTSEKYERTVRTMLRLFLTILLWTFVLIIPGIVAAYRYLFVPYILEDYPDLTPAEAMDLSAEMTRGHKWDLFVFHLSFILWGILTLITGMLAGIFYVWPYMALAEAVVYDDIRNEWEDRHA
;
A
#
# COMPACT_ATOMS: atom_id res chain seq x y z
N MET A 1 -9.85 20.60 -2.31
CA MET A 1 -10.88 19.76 -2.94
C MET A 1 -10.16 18.96 -4.00
N LEU A 2 -10.46 17.69 -4.20
CA LEU A 2 -9.84 16.93 -5.32
C LEU A 2 -10.19 17.64 -6.64
N PRO A 3 -9.25 17.68 -7.61
CA PRO A 3 -9.46 18.31 -8.91
C PRO A 3 -10.71 17.76 -9.61
N ASN A 4 -10.85 16.44 -9.63
CA ASN A 4 -12.04 15.75 -10.12
C ASN A 4 -12.99 15.35 -8.98
N THR A 5 -14.29 15.33 -9.28
CA THR A 5 -15.27 14.85 -8.30
C THR A 5 -15.09 13.35 -8.07
N ARG A 6 -15.33 12.89 -6.83
CA ARG A 6 -15.22 11.45 -6.46
C ARG A 6 -16.00 10.53 -7.39
N THR A 7 -17.09 11.03 -7.98
CA THR A 7 -17.90 10.28 -8.93
C THR A 7 -17.17 10.09 -10.25
N GLN A 8 -16.48 11.13 -10.74
CA GLN A 8 -15.67 11.08 -11.98
C GLN A 8 -14.50 10.10 -11.82
N VAL A 9 -13.72 10.22 -10.74
CA VAL A 9 -12.63 9.27 -10.41
C VAL A 9 -13.13 7.82 -10.41
N LYS A 10 -14.28 7.57 -9.77
CA LYS A 10 -14.87 6.22 -9.71
C LYS A 10 -15.39 5.71 -11.06
N GLN A 11 -15.87 6.59 -11.93
CA GLN A 11 -16.28 6.21 -13.28
C GLN A 11 -15.07 5.87 -14.15
N GLU A 12 -14.06 6.72 -14.12
CA GLU A 12 -12.80 6.52 -14.83
C GLU A 12 -12.10 5.22 -14.41
N ALA A 13 -11.95 4.99 -13.12
CA ALA A 13 -11.41 3.72 -12.60
C ALA A 13 -12.20 2.48 -13.07
N LYS A 14 -13.53 2.58 -13.25
CA LYS A 14 -14.33 1.48 -13.80
C LYS A 14 -14.07 1.24 -15.29
N GLU A 15 -13.79 2.28 -16.04
CA GLU A 15 -13.46 2.16 -17.46
C GLU A 15 -12.14 1.44 -17.65
N TYR A 16 -11.09 1.85 -16.90
CA TYR A 16 -9.80 1.17 -16.90
C TYR A 16 -9.90 -0.29 -16.40
N LEU A 17 -10.70 -0.53 -15.37
CA LEU A 17 -10.95 -1.89 -14.90
C LEU A 17 -11.57 -2.78 -15.98
N ARG A 18 -12.55 -2.27 -16.74
CA ARG A 18 -13.18 -3.02 -17.83
C ARG A 18 -12.21 -3.31 -18.97
N ALA A 19 -11.34 -2.35 -19.29
CA ALA A 19 -10.35 -2.51 -20.36
C ALA A 19 -9.28 -3.55 -20.03
N SER A 20 -8.95 -3.75 -18.75
CA SER A 20 -7.83 -4.60 -18.29
C SER A 20 -8.20 -5.46 -17.09
N TYR A 21 -9.37 -6.06 -17.10
CA TYR A 21 -9.94 -6.74 -15.93
C TYR A 21 -9.03 -7.83 -15.34
N TRP A 22 -8.62 -8.82 -16.12
CA TRP A 22 -7.84 -9.94 -15.59
C TRP A 22 -6.44 -9.56 -15.09
N PRO A 23 -5.66 -8.76 -15.82
CA PRO A 23 -4.40 -8.25 -15.30
C PRO A 23 -4.59 -7.42 -14.03
N ALA A 24 -5.60 -6.54 -13.97
CA ALA A 24 -5.89 -5.74 -12.79
C ALA A 24 -6.25 -6.60 -11.56
N VAL A 25 -7.05 -7.66 -11.75
CA VAL A 25 -7.36 -8.62 -10.68
C VAL A 25 -6.09 -9.33 -10.20
N ALA A 26 -5.25 -9.82 -11.12
CA ALA A 26 -4.01 -10.50 -10.75
C ALA A 26 -3.07 -9.59 -9.94
N THR A 27 -2.85 -8.36 -10.41
CA THR A 27 -2.00 -7.37 -9.72
C THR A 27 -2.59 -6.97 -8.36
N ALA A 28 -3.91 -6.79 -8.27
CA ALA A 28 -4.57 -6.46 -7.01
C ALA A 28 -4.48 -7.61 -6.00
N VAL A 29 -4.59 -8.87 -6.45
CA VAL A 29 -4.38 -10.04 -5.57
C VAL A 29 -2.96 -10.06 -5.03
N VAL A 30 -1.96 -9.82 -5.89
CA VAL A 30 -0.55 -9.72 -5.45
C VAL A 30 -0.41 -8.59 -4.43
N LEU A 31 -0.95 -7.41 -4.72
CA LEU A 31 -0.89 -6.26 -3.83
C LEU A 31 -1.50 -6.58 -2.45
N VAL A 32 -2.65 -7.22 -2.40
CA VAL A 32 -3.31 -7.59 -1.14
C VAL A 32 -2.56 -8.68 -0.39
N LEU A 33 -2.00 -9.68 -1.08
CA LEU A 33 -1.14 -10.68 -0.45
C LEU A 33 0.10 -10.04 0.18
N VAL A 34 0.66 -9.05 -0.49
CA VAL A 34 1.83 -8.30 -0.04
C VAL A 34 1.49 -7.40 1.15
N THR A 35 0.42 -6.60 1.05
CA THR A 35 0.00 -5.68 2.12
C THR A 35 -0.76 -6.41 3.23
N GLY A 36 -1.65 -7.32 2.89
CA GLY A 36 -2.50 -8.08 3.82
C GLY A 36 -1.81 -9.22 4.54
N GLY A 37 -0.79 -9.84 3.94
CA GLY A 37 0.05 -10.83 4.61
C GLY A 37 0.78 -10.28 5.83
N MET A 38 0.84 -8.96 5.95
CA MET A 38 1.41 -8.24 7.09
C MET A 38 0.47 -8.16 8.29
N THR A 39 -0.84 -8.11 8.06
CA THR A 39 -1.84 -8.13 9.15
C THR A 39 -2.16 -9.55 9.61
N ALA A 40 -2.12 -10.54 8.73
CA ALA A 40 -2.30 -11.95 9.09
C ALA A 40 -1.12 -12.51 9.92
N GLY A 41 0.09 -11.98 9.72
CA GLY A 41 1.26 -12.36 10.54
C GLY A 41 1.32 -11.68 11.91
N SER A 42 0.58 -10.57 12.10
CA SER A 42 0.38 -9.91 13.41
C SER A 42 -0.91 -10.37 14.12
N GLY A 43 -1.80 -11.02 13.40
CA GLY A 43 -2.87 -11.83 13.99
C GLY A 43 -2.18 -12.98 14.69
N GLY A 44 -1.86 -12.75 15.97
CA GLY A 44 -1.15 -13.69 16.79
C GLY A 44 -1.74 -15.07 16.60
N VAL A 45 -0.88 -16.05 16.44
CA VAL A 45 -1.21 -17.38 16.91
C VAL A 45 -1.75 -17.15 18.33
N GLU A 46 -3.07 -17.07 18.48
CA GLU A 46 -3.70 -17.19 19.79
C GLU A 46 -3.36 -18.58 20.27
N ILE A 47 -2.17 -18.70 20.82
CA ILE A 47 -1.82 -19.85 21.63
C ILE A 47 -2.65 -19.65 22.89
N ASN A 48 -3.85 -20.25 22.92
CA ASN A 48 -4.65 -20.36 24.10
C ASN A 48 -3.82 -21.16 25.12
N TYR A 49 -3.12 -20.42 25.98
CA TYR A 49 -2.42 -21.01 27.11
C TYR A 49 -3.44 -21.49 28.14
N THR A 50 -3.86 -22.72 28.02
CA THR A 50 -4.46 -23.42 29.15
C THR A 50 -3.32 -23.70 30.12
N PHE A 51 -3.17 -22.82 31.09
CA PHE A 51 -2.13 -22.90 32.14
C PHE A 51 -2.40 -24.10 33.04
N ASN A 52 -1.82 -25.23 32.70
CA ASN A 52 -1.76 -26.37 33.63
C ASN A 52 -0.28 -26.72 33.86
N GLY A 53 0.13 -26.43 35.08
CA GLY A 53 1.42 -26.41 35.71
C GLY A 53 2.64 -27.12 35.10
N SER A 54 3.78 -26.46 35.23
CA SER A 54 5.19 -26.89 35.19
C SER A 54 5.83 -27.36 33.88
N SER A 55 5.19 -28.14 33.02
CA SER A 55 5.78 -28.59 31.75
C SER A 55 5.66 -27.55 30.62
N SER A 56 4.66 -26.67 30.70
CA SER A 56 4.40 -25.63 29.70
C SER A 56 5.45 -24.51 29.69
N PHE A 57 6.05 -24.21 30.84
CA PHE A 57 7.07 -23.16 30.94
C PHE A 57 8.37 -23.52 30.18
N TYR A 58 8.78 -24.77 30.24
CA TYR A 58 9.96 -25.26 29.50
C TYR A 58 9.73 -25.28 27.98
N LEU A 59 8.52 -25.60 27.52
CA LEU A 59 8.15 -25.53 26.11
C LEU A 59 8.11 -24.06 25.63
N LEU A 60 7.58 -23.15 26.43
CA LEU A 60 7.55 -21.72 26.15
C LEU A 60 8.97 -21.14 25.97
N GLN A 61 9.85 -21.45 26.93
CA GLN A 61 11.24 -20.99 26.91
C GLN A 61 12.03 -21.52 25.69
N ARG A 62 11.65 -22.69 25.16
CA ARG A 62 12.26 -23.29 23.97
C ARG A 62 11.66 -22.80 22.65
N LEU A 63 10.37 -22.44 22.64
CA LEU A 63 9.66 -21.97 21.46
C LEU A 63 9.80 -20.45 21.25
N MET A 64 10.00 -19.66 22.31
CA MET A 64 10.18 -18.21 22.19
C MET A 64 11.34 -17.80 21.25
N PRO A 65 12.54 -18.37 21.34
CA PRO A 65 13.62 -18.01 20.41
C PRO A 65 13.34 -18.45 18.96
N ALA A 66 12.63 -19.57 18.76
CA ALA A 66 12.22 -20.02 17.44
C ALA A 66 11.14 -19.09 16.84
N ALA A 67 10.17 -18.67 17.63
CA ALA A 67 9.17 -17.69 17.20
C ALA A 67 9.80 -16.31 16.93
N ALA A 68 10.75 -15.89 17.74
CA ALA A 68 11.50 -14.64 17.53
C ALA A 68 12.35 -14.69 16.25
N SER A 69 13.00 -15.81 15.96
CA SER A 69 13.77 -15.96 14.71
C SER A 69 12.87 -16.01 13.48
N LEU A 70 11.71 -16.65 13.57
CA LEU A 70 10.72 -16.69 12.49
C LEU A 70 10.16 -15.29 12.22
N SER A 71 9.88 -14.50 13.26
CA SER A 71 9.43 -13.12 13.12
C SER A 71 10.49 -12.22 12.48
N GLY A 72 11.77 -12.44 12.75
CA GLY A 72 12.88 -11.74 12.12
C GLY A 72 12.98 -12.04 10.61
N VAL A 73 12.86 -13.31 10.22
CA VAL A 73 12.84 -13.71 8.80
C VAL A 73 11.63 -13.11 8.08
N VAL A 74 10.45 -13.14 8.69
CA VAL A 74 9.24 -12.52 8.12
C VAL A 74 9.42 -11.02 7.96
N LEU A 75 10.05 -10.34 8.93
CA LEU A 75 10.34 -8.91 8.85
C LEU A 75 11.32 -8.60 7.70
N LEU A 76 12.37 -9.39 7.53
CA LEU A 76 13.31 -9.23 6.42
C LEU A 76 12.62 -9.45 5.07
N LEU A 77 11.82 -10.50 4.94
CA LEU A 77 11.02 -10.74 3.72
C LEU A 77 10.08 -9.57 3.43
N LYS A 78 9.45 -9.01 4.46
CA LYS A 78 8.60 -7.83 4.34
C LYS A 78 9.37 -6.65 3.76
N ILE A 79 10.53 -6.31 4.32
CA ILE A 79 11.31 -5.15 3.92
C ILE A 79 11.91 -5.34 2.52
N PHE A 80 12.50 -6.51 2.25
CA PHE A 80 13.27 -6.73 1.03
C PHE A 80 12.46 -7.27 -0.15
N VAL A 81 11.30 -7.88 0.07
CA VAL A 81 10.48 -8.44 -1.00
C VAL A 81 9.13 -7.76 -1.10
N MET A 82 8.41 -7.67 0.02
CA MET A 82 7.03 -7.21 0.00
C MET A 82 6.92 -5.70 -0.28
N MET A 83 7.76 -4.86 0.32
CA MET A 83 7.72 -3.41 0.09
C MET A 83 8.06 -3.01 -1.37
N PRO A 84 9.13 -3.53 -2.01
CA PRO A 84 9.37 -3.26 -3.42
C PRO A 84 8.24 -3.76 -4.32
N LEU A 85 7.70 -4.94 -4.02
CA LEU A 85 6.61 -5.51 -4.80
C LEU A 85 5.31 -4.68 -4.67
N GLU A 86 5.03 -4.11 -3.50
CA GLU A 86 3.93 -3.17 -3.30
C GLU A 86 4.09 -1.93 -4.21
N ALA A 87 5.28 -1.34 -4.25
CA ALA A 87 5.57 -0.21 -5.13
C ALA A 87 5.37 -0.59 -6.60
N GLY A 88 5.84 -1.77 -7.03
CA GLY A 88 5.65 -2.27 -8.38
C GLY A 88 4.20 -2.50 -8.76
N CYS A 89 3.38 -3.03 -7.85
CA CYS A 89 1.96 -3.18 -8.10
C CYS A 89 1.26 -1.82 -8.29
N ARG A 90 1.63 -0.83 -7.49
CA ARG A 90 1.06 0.53 -7.60
C ARG A 90 1.50 1.22 -8.89
N SER A 91 2.77 1.09 -9.26
CA SER A 91 3.32 1.55 -10.54
C SER A 91 2.60 0.92 -11.74
N TRP A 92 2.32 -0.38 -11.69
CA TRP A 92 1.57 -1.05 -12.74
C TRP A 92 0.17 -0.44 -12.95
N PHE A 93 -0.55 -0.11 -11.87
CA PHE A 93 -1.85 0.55 -11.98
C PHE A 93 -1.73 1.95 -12.58
N LEU A 94 -0.68 2.70 -12.27
CA LEU A 94 -0.43 4.02 -12.84
C LEU A 94 -0.18 3.95 -14.35
N HIS A 95 0.73 3.08 -14.80
CA HIS A 95 1.03 2.92 -16.24
C HIS A 95 -0.19 2.49 -17.06
N ARG A 96 -1.17 1.87 -16.42
CA ARG A 96 -2.41 1.49 -17.09
C ARG A 96 -3.28 2.68 -17.43
N LEU A 97 -3.18 3.78 -16.73
CA LEU A 97 -3.90 5.02 -17.03
C LEU A 97 -3.37 5.66 -18.33
N ASP A 98 -2.06 5.61 -18.55
CA ASP A 98 -1.40 6.22 -19.71
C ASP A 98 -1.43 5.33 -20.97
N ASN A 99 -2.10 4.17 -20.95
CA ASN A 99 -2.06 3.16 -22.02
C ASN A 99 -0.63 2.81 -22.47
N SER A 100 0.38 3.10 -21.67
CA SER A 100 1.73 2.67 -21.91
C SER A 100 1.82 1.15 -21.69
N GLU A 101 2.52 0.44 -22.56
CA GLU A 101 2.87 -0.96 -22.32
C GLU A 101 3.80 -0.95 -21.09
N GLY A 102 3.18 -1.14 -19.92
CA GLY A 102 3.76 -0.85 -18.64
C GLY A 102 5.00 -1.64 -18.31
N SER A 103 5.81 -1.08 -17.43
CA SER A 103 6.89 -1.77 -16.78
C SER A 103 6.39 -3.11 -16.21
N ASP A 104 7.01 -4.19 -16.60
CA ASP A 104 6.76 -5.49 -15.98
C ASP A 104 7.05 -5.40 -14.48
N LEU A 105 6.28 -6.13 -13.66
CA LEU A 105 6.57 -6.21 -12.21
C LEU A 105 8.02 -6.66 -11.93
N GLN A 106 8.68 -7.25 -12.91
CA GLN A 106 10.09 -7.64 -12.87
C GLN A 106 11.05 -6.44 -12.87
N ASP A 107 10.67 -5.32 -13.50
CA ASP A 107 11.53 -4.12 -13.57
C ASP A 107 11.80 -3.50 -12.21
N VAL A 108 10.90 -3.71 -11.25
CA VAL A 108 11.07 -3.27 -9.85
C VAL A 108 12.27 -3.93 -9.18
N PHE A 109 12.62 -5.15 -9.60
CA PHE A 109 13.77 -5.91 -9.09
C PHE A 109 15.06 -5.62 -9.83
N THR A 110 15.06 -4.65 -10.76
CA THR A 110 16.30 -4.17 -11.39
C THR A 110 17.16 -3.48 -10.35
N SER A 111 18.45 -3.79 -10.31
CA SER A 111 19.38 -3.45 -9.21
C SER A 111 19.29 -2.00 -8.72
N GLU A 112 19.21 -1.05 -9.63
CA GLU A 112 19.19 0.40 -9.31
C GLU A 112 17.83 0.86 -8.74
N LYS A 113 16.73 0.50 -9.40
CA LYS A 113 15.37 0.78 -8.94
C LYS A 113 15.07 0.10 -7.60
N TYR A 114 15.53 -1.15 -7.44
CA TYR A 114 15.30 -1.94 -6.23
C TYR A 114 15.89 -1.29 -4.99
N GLU A 115 17.19 -0.93 -5.02
CA GLU A 115 17.86 -0.34 -3.85
C GLU A 115 17.19 0.96 -3.42
N ARG A 116 16.86 1.81 -4.37
CA ARG A 116 16.16 3.07 -4.11
C ARG A 116 14.78 2.84 -3.50
N THR A 117 14.01 1.92 -4.07
CA THR A 117 12.66 1.59 -3.60
C THR A 117 12.68 1.04 -2.18
N VAL A 118 13.57 0.07 -1.89
CA VAL A 118 13.74 -0.49 -0.54
C VAL A 118 14.10 0.61 0.47
N ARG A 119 15.06 1.47 0.14
CA ARG A 119 15.52 2.54 1.02
C ARG A 119 14.40 3.54 1.32
N THR A 120 13.64 3.92 0.29
CA THR A 120 12.52 4.87 0.43
C THR A 120 11.37 4.26 1.23
N MET A 121 10.96 3.03 0.92
CA MET A 121 9.87 2.34 1.61
C MET A 121 10.22 2.04 3.06
N LEU A 122 11.46 1.68 3.37
CA LEU A 122 11.91 1.49 4.73
C LEU A 122 11.87 2.81 5.52
N ARG A 123 12.35 3.91 4.94
CA ARG A 123 12.28 5.24 5.56
C ARG A 123 10.84 5.66 5.80
N LEU A 124 9.98 5.47 4.82
CA LEU A 124 8.54 5.74 4.90
C LEU A 124 7.90 4.94 6.05
N PHE A 125 8.14 3.63 6.09
CA PHE A 125 7.62 2.75 7.14
C PHE A 125 8.07 3.20 8.53
N LEU A 126 9.35 3.48 8.72
CA LEU A 126 9.88 3.94 10.00
C LEU A 126 9.29 5.31 10.41
N THR A 127 9.09 6.20 9.45
CA THR A 127 8.49 7.51 9.72
C THR A 127 7.04 7.36 10.17
N ILE A 128 6.23 6.59 9.47
CA ILE A 128 4.81 6.35 9.83
C ILE A 128 4.74 5.61 11.17
N LEU A 129 5.59 4.61 11.38
CA LEU A 129 5.65 3.86 12.63
C LEU A 129 5.95 4.77 13.82
N LEU A 130 6.95 5.66 13.69
CA LEU A 130 7.32 6.62 14.72
C LEU A 130 6.15 7.55 15.07
N TRP A 131 5.49 8.11 14.07
CA TRP A 131 4.31 8.96 14.28
C TRP A 131 3.14 8.21 14.91
N THR A 132 2.91 6.97 14.50
CA THR A 132 1.84 6.12 15.05
C THR A 132 2.13 5.75 16.52
N PHE A 133 3.41 5.55 16.87
CA PHE A 133 3.82 5.25 18.23
C PHE A 133 3.63 6.44 19.17
N VAL A 134 3.84 7.66 18.67
CA VAL A 134 3.60 8.89 19.46
C VAL A 134 2.12 9.12 19.70
N LEU A 135 1.29 9.03 18.66
CA LEU A 135 -0.18 9.16 18.74
C LEU A 135 -0.81 8.57 17.47
N ILE A 136 -1.92 7.86 17.60
CA ILE A 136 -2.63 7.23 16.47
C ILE A 136 -3.08 8.27 15.42
N ILE A 137 -3.62 9.42 15.87
CA ILE A 137 -4.11 10.46 14.95
C ILE A 137 -3.02 11.04 14.06
N PRO A 138 -1.84 11.48 14.60
CA PRO A 138 -0.72 11.89 13.76
C PRO A 138 -0.21 10.80 12.83
N GLY A 139 -0.26 9.52 13.26
CA GLY A 139 0.09 8.38 12.42
C GLY A 139 -0.80 8.26 11.19
N ILE A 140 -2.12 8.41 11.34
CA ILE A 140 -3.07 8.44 10.23
C ILE A 140 -2.78 9.63 9.30
N VAL A 141 -2.56 10.81 9.84
CA VAL A 141 -2.22 12.00 9.04
C VAL A 141 -0.91 11.81 8.28
N ALA A 142 0.09 11.16 8.89
CA ALA A 142 1.34 10.83 8.23
C ALA A 142 1.15 9.80 7.10
N ALA A 143 0.30 8.79 7.29
CA ALA A 143 -0.04 7.82 6.25
C ALA A 143 -0.65 8.51 5.00
N TYR A 144 -1.59 9.44 5.20
CA TYR A 144 -2.15 10.23 4.09
C TYR A 144 -1.14 11.22 3.49
N ARG A 145 -0.24 11.76 4.28
CA ARG A 145 0.82 12.66 3.80
C ARG A 145 1.77 11.97 2.84
N TYR A 146 2.05 10.70 3.06
CA TYR A 146 3.01 9.93 2.29
C TYR A 146 2.36 8.87 1.38
N LEU A 147 1.06 9.00 1.13
CA LEU A 147 0.27 8.04 0.36
C LEU A 147 0.82 7.83 -1.06
N PHE A 148 1.32 8.89 -1.67
CA PHE A 148 1.75 8.89 -3.06
C PHE A 148 3.23 8.54 -3.28
N VAL A 149 4.01 8.32 -2.22
CA VAL A 149 5.44 7.96 -2.34
C VAL A 149 5.68 6.79 -3.30
N PRO A 150 4.91 5.67 -3.26
CA PRO A 150 5.12 4.56 -4.19
C PRO A 150 4.97 4.92 -5.67
N TYR A 151 4.04 5.84 -5.98
CA TYR A 151 3.81 6.33 -7.34
C TYR A 151 4.92 7.30 -7.78
N ILE A 152 5.31 8.22 -6.89
CA ILE A 152 6.39 9.19 -7.13
C ILE A 152 7.73 8.51 -7.42
N LEU A 153 8.00 7.37 -6.80
CA LEU A 153 9.21 6.59 -7.07
C LEU A 153 9.30 6.11 -8.51
N GLU A 154 8.18 5.93 -9.19
CA GLU A 154 8.13 5.53 -10.58
C GLU A 154 8.22 6.73 -11.51
N ASP A 155 7.40 7.77 -11.27
CA ASP A 155 7.32 8.94 -12.14
C ASP A 155 8.59 9.81 -12.10
N TYR A 156 9.25 9.87 -10.93
CA TYR A 156 10.42 10.71 -10.71
C TYR A 156 11.62 9.88 -10.24
N PRO A 157 12.27 9.13 -11.16
CA PRO A 157 13.33 8.18 -10.84
C PRO A 157 14.60 8.83 -10.24
N ASP A 158 14.81 10.11 -10.44
CA ASP A 158 16.00 10.83 -9.99
C ASP A 158 15.91 11.35 -8.56
N LEU A 159 14.72 11.35 -7.95
CA LEU A 159 14.52 11.86 -6.61
C LEU A 159 15.13 10.96 -5.54
N THR A 160 15.74 11.57 -4.55
CA THR A 160 16.18 10.89 -3.33
C THR A 160 14.98 10.45 -2.48
N PRO A 161 15.15 9.48 -1.56
CA PRO A 161 14.08 9.07 -0.64
C PRO A 161 13.46 10.22 0.17
N ALA A 162 14.25 11.23 0.52
CA ALA A 162 13.76 12.40 1.24
C ALA A 162 12.89 13.29 0.35
N GLU A 163 13.39 13.59 -0.84
CA GLU A 163 12.69 14.41 -1.83
C GLU A 163 11.38 13.79 -2.28
N ALA A 164 11.34 12.47 -2.50
CA ALA A 164 10.10 11.75 -2.82
C ALA A 164 9.05 11.86 -1.70
N MET A 165 9.48 11.78 -0.43
CA MET A 165 8.59 11.98 0.72
C MET A 165 8.12 13.43 0.83
N ASP A 166 9.00 14.40 0.59
CA ASP A 166 8.66 15.82 0.63
C ASP A 166 7.71 16.19 -0.50
N LEU A 167 7.93 15.68 -1.71
CA LEU A 167 7.03 15.85 -2.85
C LEU A 167 5.64 15.28 -2.57
N SER A 168 5.54 14.05 -2.03
CA SER A 168 4.27 13.47 -1.61
C SER A 168 3.56 14.33 -0.56
N ALA A 169 4.32 14.87 0.39
CA ALA A 169 3.79 15.75 1.43
C ALA A 169 3.27 17.08 0.87
N GLU A 170 3.89 17.59 -0.18
CA GLU A 170 3.49 18.80 -0.88
C GLU A 170 2.23 18.56 -1.73
N MET A 171 2.22 17.54 -2.57
CA MET A 171 1.07 17.15 -3.40
C MET A 171 -0.19 16.90 -2.56
N THR A 172 -0.06 16.25 -1.41
CA THR A 172 -1.20 15.95 -0.52
C THR A 172 -1.63 17.14 0.33
N ARG A 173 -0.92 18.27 0.28
CA ARG A 173 -1.25 19.46 1.05
C ARG A 173 -2.59 20.07 0.57
N GLY A 174 -3.55 20.14 1.48
CA GLY A 174 -4.91 20.60 1.16
C GLY A 174 -5.89 19.48 0.82
N HIS A 175 -5.42 18.31 0.36
CA HIS A 175 -6.25 17.21 -0.10
C HIS A 175 -6.43 16.06 0.91
N LYS A 176 -5.77 16.11 2.09
CA LYS A 176 -5.78 15.00 3.07
C LYS A 176 -7.18 14.62 3.52
N TRP A 177 -8.05 15.61 3.74
CA TRP A 177 -9.44 15.36 4.15
C TRP A 177 -10.24 14.72 3.01
N ASP A 178 -10.05 15.18 1.79
CA ASP A 178 -10.72 14.63 0.61
C ASP A 178 -10.27 13.20 0.33
N LEU A 179 -8.97 12.90 0.49
CA LEU A 179 -8.39 11.55 0.42
C LEU A 179 -8.98 10.64 1.52
N PHE A 180 -9.11 11.14 2.74
CA PHE A 180 -9.74 10.39 3.82
C PHE A 180 -11.20 10.04 3.49
N VAL A 181 -12.00 11.03 3.05
CA VAL A 181 -13.39 10.79 2.67
C VAL A 181 -13.52 9.93 1.41
N PHE A 182 -12.55 10.02 0.49
CA PHE A 182 -12.45 9.11 -0.66
C PHE A 182 -12.33 7.66 -0.19
N HIS A 183 -11.40 7.33 0.69
CA HIS A 183 -11.25 5.99 1.25
C HIS A 183 -12.47 5.56 2.07
N LEU A 184 -13.06 6.49 2.84
CA LEU A 184 -14.29 6.22 3.59
C LEU A 184 -15.46 5.81 2.67
N SER A 185 -15.48 6.32 1.44
CA SER A 185 -16.51 5.97 0.46
C SER A 185 -16.43 4.52 -0.04
N PHE A 186 -15.34 3.82 0.25
CA PHE A 186 -15.18 2.39 -0.05
C PHE A 186 -15.57 1.48 1.13
N ILE A 187 -15.97 2.04 2.26
CA ILE A 187 -16.30 1.24 3.46
C ILE A 187 -17.47 0.28 3.21
N LEU A 188 -18.47 0.72 2.42
CA LEU A 188 -19.61 -0.14 2.01
C LEU A 188 -19.16 -1.32 1.14
N TRP A 189 -18.16 -1.10 0.29
CA TRP A 189 -17.54 -2.15 -0.52
C TRP A 189 -16.73 -3.12 0.36
N GLY A 190 -16.10 -2.62 1.43
CA GLY A 190 -15.46 -3.43 2.46
C GLY A 190 -16.46 -4.35 3.16
N ILE A 191 -17.64 -3.84 3.53
CA ILE A 191 -18.72 -4.65 4.13
C ILE A 191 -19.20 -5.74 3.14
N LEU A 192 -19.39 -5.38 1.87
CA LEU A 192 -19.72 -6.35 0.83
C LEU A 192 -18.68 -7.45 0.69
N THR A 193 -17.40 -7.08 0.76
CA THR A 193 -16.27 -8.04 0.73
C THR A 193 -16.36 -9.04 1.89
N LEU A 194 -16.68 -8.58 3.09
CA LEU A 194 -16.87 -9.45 4.26
C LEU A 194 -18.07 -10.38 4.09
N ILE A 195 -19.22 -9.87 3.64
CA ILE A 195 -20.45 -10.66 3.44
C ILE A 195 -20.26 -11.75 2.38
N THR A 196 -19.49 -11.46 1.33
CA THR A 196 -19.22 -12.41 0.23
C THR A 196 -18.06 -13.36 0.52
N GLY A 197 -17.53 -13.41 1.75
CA GLY A 197 -16.39 -14.25 2.11
C GLY A 197 -15.13 -13.89 1.30
N MET A 198 -14.86 -12.61 1.12
CA MET A 198 -13.72 -12.02 0.37
C MET A 198 -13.81 -12.18 -1.17
N LEU A 199 -14.77 -12.90 -1.73
CA LEU A 199 -14.87 -13.08 -3.19
C LEU A 199 -15.07 -11.75 -3.93
N ALA A 200 -15.98 -10.90 -3.46
CA ALA A 200 -16.18 -9.58 -4.06
C ALA A 200 -14.91 -8.69 -3.92
N GLY A 201 -14.17 -8.85 -2.84
CA GLY A 201 -12.88 -8.17 -2.64
C GLY A 201 -11.88 -8.51 -3.73
N ILE A 202 -11.59 -9.80 -3.90
CA ILE A 202 -10.59 -10.31 -4.84
C ILE A 202 -10.95 -9.93 -6.28
N PHE A 203 -12.17 -10.19 -6.71
CA PHE A 203 -12.54 -10.07 -8.12
C PHE A 203 -12.98 -8.66 -8.53
N TYR A 204 -13.36 -7.79 -7.59
CA TYR A 204 -13.88 -6.48 -7.96
C TYR A 204 -13.38 -5.33 -7.10
N VAL A 205 -13.49 -5.42 -5.77
CA VAL A 205 -13.29 -4.25 -4.90
C VAL A 205 -11.84 -3.81 -4.88
N TRP A 206 -10.90 -4.74 -4.72
CA TRP A 206 -9.47 -4.41 -4.62
C TRP A 206 -8.88 -3.84 -5.92
N PRO A 207 -9.10 -4.47 -7.12
CA PRO A 207 -8.59 -3.87 -8.36
C PRO A 207 -9.26 -2.53 -8.66
N TYR A 208 -10.54 -2.39 -8.32
CA TYR A 208 -11.25 -1.12 -8.49
C TYR A 208 -10.70 -0.02 -7.58
N MET A 209 -10.43 -0.33 -6.32
CA MET A 209 -9.87 0.64 -5.36
C MET A 209 -8.45 1.05 -5.74
N ALA A 210 -7.61 0.10 -6.17
CA ALA A 210 -6.25 0.38 -6.59
C ALA A 210 -6.19 1.28 -7.84
N LEU A 211 -7.06 1.02 -8.83
CA LEU A 211 -7.18 1.89 -10.00
C LEU A 211 -7.71 3.29 -9.63
N ALA A 212 -8.71 3.36 -8.75
CA ALA A 212 -9.26 4.63 -8.31
C ALA A 212 -8.22 5.46 -7.52
N GLU A 213 -7.34 4.81 -6.76
CA GLU A 213 -6.23 5.46 -6.06
C GLU A 213 -5.18 6.00 -7.05
N ALA A 214 -4.87 5.24 -8.12
CA ALA A 214 -3.97 5.68 -9.19
C ALA A 214 -4.55 6.88 -9.94
N VAL A 215 -5.84 6.88 -10.27
CA VAL A 215 -6.52 8.04 -10.91
C VAL A 215 -6.45 9.28 -10.01
N VAL A 216 -6.68 9.13 -8.70
CA VAL A 216 -6.57 10.27 -7.76
C VAL A 216 -5.14 10.81 -7.70
N TYR A 217 -4.14 9.94 -7.75
CA TYR A 217 -2.74 10.36 -7.82
C TYR A 217 -2.48 11.17 -9.09
N ASP A 218 -2.90 10.66 -10.26
CA ASP A 218 -2.72 11.33 -11.55
C ASP A 218 -3.38 12.71 -11.58
N ASP A 219 -4.62 12.82 -11.09
CA ASP A 219 -5.32 14.09 -10.96
C ASP A 219 -4.55 15.12 -10.11
N ILE A 220 -4.06 14.69 -8.94
CA ILE A 220 -3.33 15.58 -8.03
C ILE A 220 -1.94 15.92 -8.58
N ARG A 221 -1.27 14.99 -9.25
CA ARG A 221 -0.01 15.24 -9.95
C ARG A 221 -0.17 16.33 -11.01
N ASN A 222 -1.16 16.18 -11.89
CA ASN A 222 -1.44 17.14 -12.96
C ASN A 222 -1.76 18.54 -12.38
N GLU A 223 -2.58 18.62 -11.32
CA GLU A 223 -2.84 19.90 -10.62
C GLU A 223 -1.57 20.50 -10.01
N TRP A 224 -0.68 19.66 -9.49
CA TRP A 224 0.58 20.12 -8.91
C TRP A 224 1.54 20.65 -10.00
N GLU A 225 1.66 19.93 -11.12
CA GLU A 225 2.47 20.34 -12.27
C GLU A 225 1.97 21.66 -12.86
N ASP A 226 0.66 21.83 -13.07
CA ASP A 226 0.04 23.07 -13.57
C ASP A 226 0.31 24.28 -12.66
N ARG A 227 0.47 24.06 -11.35
CA ARG A 227 0.79 25.13 -10.39
C ARG A 227 2.27 25.53 -10.39
N HIS A 228 3.15 24.69 -10.94
CA HIS A 228 4.61 24.90 -10.92
C HIS A 228 5.21 25.10 -12.32
N ALA A 229 4.39 24.97 -13.39
CA ALA A 229 4.75 25.32 -14.77
C ALA A 229 4.67 26.83 -14.99
#